data_6b0c57097ee43a8ad7280300375836fe
#
_entry.id   6b0c57097ee43a8ad7280300375836fe
#
_cell.length_a   1.000
_cell.length_b   1.000
_cell.length_c   1.000
_cell.angle_alpha   90.00
_cell.angle_beta   90.00
_cell.angle_gamma   90.00
#
_symmetry.space_group_name_H-M   'P 1'
#
loop_
_entity.id
_entity.type
_entity.pdbx_description
1 polymer ?
#
loop_
_entity_poly.entity_id
_entity_poly.type
_entity_poly.pdbx_seq_one_letter_code
_entity_poly.pdbx_strand_id
1 'polypeptide(L)'
;TSSKQRGESLSSNLTDRIRLVNDKPINQDGEFILYWMIATRRYNYNASLQYAAELATEHNVPLLVIEEISTSHRFANDRITTFMIQGMVENISTFRDNKIRYIPWVETPLSGPIGLLKQIANRAKIIVSDDFPTYYPQLAIRAASETVPTQMFAVDSNGVIPMSWTESAHSTAHGFRRWIHNNFTRCPETWPRREPVANNTDLMMDEKLFSSIMEECSVKLPPFEWLWRCSEGGSVGKKALSAIDIDHDVQPVRMATGGRTTAKRKLSAFLTNSLDRYHLDRNSVEN
;
A
#
# COMPACT_ATOMS: atom_id res chain seq x y z
N THR A 1 -19.62 20.17 22.90
CA THR A 1 -19.62 21.16 21.81
C THR A 1 -18.20 21.40 21.38
N SER A 2 -17.67 20.56 20.51
CA SER A 2 -16.37 20.73 19.87
C SER A 2 -16.63 21.07 18.42
N SER A 3 -16.36 22.31 18.05
CA SER A 3 -16.46 22.85 16.69
C SER A 3 -15.49 22.12 15.77
N LYS A 4 -16.06 21.38 14.81
CA LYS A 4 -15.35 20.87 13.64
C LYS A 4 -14.84 22.04 12.81
N GLN A 5 -13.56 22.37 12.91
CA GLN A 5 -12.87 23.05 11.83
C GLN A 5 -12.60 22.00 10.72
N ARG A 6 -13.55 21.85 9.81
CA ARG A 6 -13.29 21.25 8.50
C ARG A 6 -12.65 22.36 7.67
N GLY A 7 -11.35 22.22 7.38
CA GLY A 7 -10.78 22.89 6.21
C GLY A 7 -11.61 22.47 4.99
N GLU A 8 -11.92 23.40 4.11
CA GLU A 8 -12.57 23.14 2.82
C GLU A 8 -11.60 22.30 1.97
N SER A 9 -11.70 20.99 2.11
CA SER A 9 -10.94 19.99 1.34
C SER A 9 -11.57 19.86 -0.03
N LEU A 10 -10.74 19.70 -1.06
CA LEU A 10 -11.12 19.07 -2.33
C LEU A 10 -12.14 17.97 -2.03
N SER A 11 -13.31 17.99 -2.67
CA SER A 11 -14.39 17.04 -2.42
C SER A 11 -13.97 15.66 -2.93
N SER A 12 -13.15 14.98 -2.14
CA SER A 12 -12.72 13.62 -2.46
C SER A 12 -13.93 12.70 -2.40
N ASN A 13 -14.13 11.92 -3.47
CA ASN A 13 -15.09 10.81 -3.46
C ASN A 13 -14.70 9.73 -2.43
N LEU A 14 -13.56 9.90 -1.76
CA LEU A 14 -12.99 8.96 -0.79
C LEU A 14 -13.28 9.31 0.68
N THR A 15 -14.08 10.33 0.98
CA THR A 15 -14.29 10.83 2.35
C THR A 15 -14.65 9.73 3.33
N ASP A 16 -15.49 8.77 2.92
CA ASP A 16 -15.89 7.64 3.76
C ASP A 16 -14.78 6.58 3.94
N ARG A 17 -13.68 6.71 3.22
CA ARG A 17 -12.54 5.79 3.29
C ARG A 17 -11.35 6.35 4.05
N ILE A 18 -11.41 7.63 4.44
CA ILE A 18 -10.29 8.35 5.05
C ILE A 18 -10.49 8.42 6.57
N ARG A 19 -9.45 8.04 7.31
CA ARG A 19 -9.43 8.13 8.77
C ARG A 19 -8.17 8.84 9.24
N LEU A 20 -8.34 9.88 10.07
CA LEU A 20 -7.22 10.49 10.79
C LEU A 20 -6.72 9.51 11.87
N VAL A 21 -5.41 9.30 11.93
CA VAL A 21 -4.80 8.28 12.80
C VAL A 21 -4.19 8.88 14.07
N ASN A 22 -3.74 10.13 13.98
CA ASN A 22 -3.18 10.86 15.12
C ASN A 22 -3.65 12.32 15.12
N ASP A 23 -3.48 13.01 16.27
CA ASP A 23 -3.87 14.40 16.45
C ASP A 23 -2.68 15.38 16.24
N LYS A 24 -1.63 14.94 15.58
CA LYS A 24 -0.45 15.78 15.34
C LYS A 24 -0.73 16.84 14.27
N PRO A 25 -0.10 18.02 14.37
CA PRO A 25 -0.24 19.06 13.36
C PRO A 25 0.41 18.66 12.03
N ILE A 26 -0.03 19.28 10.95
CA ILE A 26 0.67 19.25 9.66
C ILE A 26 2.05 19.87 9.84
N ASN A 27 3.09 19.23 9.34
CA ASN A 27 4.43 19.81 9.31
C ASN A 27 4.48 20.93 8.27
N GLN A 28 4.53 22.19 8.73
CA GLN A 28 4.51 23.35 7.83
C GLN A 28 5.77 23.42 6.95
N ASP A 29 6.90 22.96 7.48
CA ASP A 29 8.18 22.92 6.77
C ASP A 29 8.38 21.62 5.96
N GLY A 30 7.37 20.74 5.96
CA GLY A 30 7.42 19.49 5.24
C GLY A 30 7.45 19.69 3.72
N GLU A 31 8.33 18.95 3.06
CA GLU A 31 8.72 19.16 1.67
C GLU A 31 7.95 18.25 0.67
N PHE A 32 7.24 17.22 1.15
CA PHE A 32 6.48 16.29 0.32
C PHE A 32 5.37 15.61 1.09
N ILE A 33 4.38 15.06 0.38
CA ILE A 33 3.45 14.09 0.94
C ILE A 33 4.06 12.71 0.84
N LEU A 34 4.03 11.96 1.95
CA LEU A 34 4.55 10.60 2.00
C LEU A 34 3.40 9.59 1.95
N TYR A 35 3.38 8.71 0.94
CA TYR A 35 2.53 7.53 0.96
C TYR A 35 3.32 6.29 1.40
N TRP A 36 2.99 5.78 2.59
CA TRP A 36 3.53 4.54 3.14
C TRP A 36 2.64 3.36 2.75
N MET A 37 3.04 2.65 1.71
CA MET A 37 2.33 1.53 1.12
C MET A 37 2.63 0.23 1.87
N ILE A 38 1.67 -0.28 2.64
CA ILE A 38 1.84 -1.49 3.47
C ILE A 38 0.89 -2.64 3.13
N ALA A 39 -0.29 -2.35 2.59
CA ALA A 39 -1.32 -3.34 2.30
C ALA A 39 -1.77 -3.30 0.83
N THR A 40 -2.11 -2.13 0.31
CA THR A 40 -2.58 -1.95 -1.07
C THR A 40 -1.40 -1.77 -2.02
N ARG A 41 -0.62 -2.84 -2.20
CA ARG A 41 0.67 -2.85 -2.93
C ARG A 41 0.49 -2.81 -4.44
N ARG A 42 -0.25 -1.81 -4.93
CA ARG A 42 -0.54 -1.60 -6.36
C ARG A 42 -0.74 -0.13 -6.68
N TYR A 43 -0.50 0.24 -7.93
CA TYR A 43 -0.75 1.59 -8.42
C TYR A 43 -2.25 1.85 -8.70
N ASN A 44 -2.91 1.00 -9.49
CA ASN A 44 -4.27 1.23 -9.96
C ASN A 44 -5.33 0.95 -8.88
N TYR A 45 -6.44 1.71 -8.94
CA TYR A 45 -7.57 1.57 -8.01
C TYR A 45 -7.09 1.57 -6.54
N ASN A 46 -6.20 2.49 -6.21
CA ASN A 46 -5.60 2.64 -4.91
C ASN A 46 -6.08 3.96 -4.28
N ALA A 47 -6.98 3.87 -3.31
CA ALA A 47 -7.57 5.03 -2.64
C ALA A 47 -6.52 5.79 -1.81
N SER A 48 -5.59 5.08 -1.18
CA SER A 48 -4.50 5.70 -0.40
C SER A 48 -3.58 6.54 -1.29
N LEU A 49 -3.19 6.01 -2.44
CA LEU A 49 -2.38 6.73 -3.43
C LEU A 49 -3.14 7.93 -4.01
N GLN A 50 -4.44 7.78 -4.29
CA GLN A 50 -5.28 8.86 -4.77
C GLN A 50 -5.35 10.00 -3.75
N TYR A 51 -5.63 9.69 -2.49
CA TYR A 51 -5.71 10.70 -1.45
C TYR A 51 -4.36 11.38 -1.20
N ALA A 52 -3.26 10.62 -1.21
CA ALA A 52 -1.92 11.19 -1.10
C ALA A 52 -1.60 12.16 -2.26
N ALA A 53 -2.02 11.83 -3.48
CA ALA A 53 -1.88 12.70 -4.65
C ALA A 53 -2.75 13.97 -4.56
N GLU A 54 -3.97 13.85 -4.04
CA GLU A 54 -4.87 14.99 -3.80
C GLU A 54 -4.28 15.95 -2.76
N LEU A 55 -3.74 15.43 -1.65
CA LEU A 55 -3.04 16.23 -0.65
C LEU A 55 -1.76 16.89 -1.20
N ALA A 56 -1.00 16.18 -2.02
CA ALA A 56 0.21 16.73 -2.64
C ALA A 56 -0.13 17.90 -3.57
N THR A 57 -1.20 17.79 -4.32
CA THR A 57 -1.73 18.88 -5.16
C THR A 57 -2.22 20.06 -4.30
N GLU A 58 -3.01 19.79 -3.26
CA GLU A 58 -3.57 20.81 -2.36
C GLU A 58 -2.46 21.63 -1.67
N HIS A 59 -1.41 20.96 -1.23
CA HIS A 59 -0.29 21.59 -0.53
C HIS A 59 0.83 22.06 -1.46
N ASN A 60 0.70 21.86 -2.77
CA ASN A 60 1.71 22.21 -3.78
C ASN A 60 3.11 21.66 -3.45
N VAL A 61 3.17 20.38 -3.11
CA VAL A 61 4.42 19.65 -2.82
C VAL A 61 4.44 18.31 -3.57
N PRO A 62 5.62 17.74 -3.86
CA PRO A 62 5.70 16.47 -4.55
C PRO A 62 5.20 15.29 -3.70
N LEU A 63 4.97 14.15 -4.37
CA LEU A 63 4.58 12.89 -3.77
C LEU A 63 5.77 11.91 -3.75
N LEU A 64 6.03 11.36 -2.57
CA LEU A 64 6.97 10.25 -2.38
C LEU A 64 6.21 9.00 -1.93
N VAL A 65 6.44 7.88 -2.60
CA VAL A 65 5.87 6.57 -2.23
C VAL A 65 6.98 5.67 -1.71
N ILE A 66 6.78 5.09 -0.53
CA ILE A 66 7.66 4.05 0.00
C ILE A 66 6.87 2.75 0.18
N GLU A 67 7.48 1.64 -0.21
CA GLU A 67 6.94 0.29 0.00
C GLU A 67 7.95 -0.52 0.80
N GLU A 68 7.58 -0.88 2.03
CA GLU A 68 8.45 -1.60 2.95
C GLU A 68 8.03 -3.06 3.09
N ILE A 69 9.02 -3.95 3.12
CA ILE A 69 8.88 -5.34 3.53
C ILE A 69 9.73 -5.54 4.78
N SER A 70 9.07 -5.72 5.92
CA SER A 70 9.74 -6.13 7.16
C SER A 70 9.91 -7.64 7.15
N THR A 71 11.08 -8.09 7.56
CA THR A 71 11.45 -9.51 7.68
C THR A 71 11.57 -9.98 9.13
N SER A 72 11.45 -9.05 10.08
CA SER A 72 11.60 -9.33 11.51
C SER A 72 10.39 -9.98 12.19
N HIS A 73 9.32 -10.32 11.44
CA HIS A 73 8.14 -10.98 12.01
C HIS A 73 8.17 -12.51 11.82
N ARG A 74 7.56 -13.23 12.76
CA ARG A 74 7.58 -14.71 12.83
C ARG A 74 7.05 -15.46 11.59
N PHE A 75 6.36 -14.78 10.69
CA PHE A 75 5.80 -15.37 9.46
C PHE A 75 6.60 -15.00 8.21
N ALA A 76 7.73 -14.29 8.36
CA ALA A 76 8.60 -13.98 7.25
C ALA A 76 9.23 -15.27 6.70
N ASN A 77 9.03 -15.51 5.41
CA ASN A 77 9.55 -16.71 4.74
C ASN A 77 9.73 -16.44 3.24
N ASP A 78 10.44 -17.36 2.56
CA ASP A 78 10.72 -17.23 1.12
C ASP A 78 9.46 -17.06 0.29
N ARG A 79 8.37 -17.76 0.62
CA ARG A 79 7.10 -17.72 -0.13
C ARG A 79 6.49 -16.34 -0.17
N ILE A 80 6.28 -15.75 1.01
CA ILE A 80 5.63 -14.44 1.14
C ILE A 80 6.56 -13.36 0.61
N THR A 81 7.83 -13.40 0.97
CA THR A 81 8.81 -12.39 0.59
C THR A 81 9.02 -12.36 -0.93
N THR A 82 9.20 -13.52 -1.58
CA THR A 82 9.29 -13.59 -3.05
C THR A 82 8.04 -13.01 -3.71
N PHE A 83 6.86 -13.42 -3.26
CA PHE A 83 5.59 -12.95 -3.83
C PHE A 83 5.44 -11.42 -3.74
N MET A 84 5.81 -10.83 -2.60
CA MET A 84 5.76 -9.38 -2.40
C MET A 84 6.80 -8.66 -3.26
N ILE A 85 8.05 -9.16 -3.33
CA ILE A 85 9.11 -8.58 -4.16
C ILE A 85 8.75 -8.64 -5.66
N GLN A 86 8.09 -9.69 -6.13
CA GLN A 86 7.59 -9.77 -7.50
C GLN A 86 6.63 -8.61 -7.84
N GLY A 87 5.73 -8.27 -6.93
CA GLY A 87 4.86 -7.09 -7.07
C GLY A 87 5.64 -5.77 -7.01
N MET A 88 6.60 -5.67 -6.10
CA MET A 88 7.46 -4.51 -5.92
C MET A 88 8.29 -4.20 -7.18
N VAL A 89 8.84 -5.21 -7.84
CA VAL A 89 9.58 -5.07 -9.11
C VAL A 89 8.68 -4.50 -10.22
N GLU A 90 7.43 -4.94 -10.33
CA GLU A 90 6.47 -4.33 -11.28
C GLU A 90 6.12 -2.89 -10.89
N ASN A 91 6.00 -2.59 -9.60
CA ASN A 91 5.72 -1.24 -9.12
C ASN A 91 6.83 -0.26 -9.47
N ILE A 92 8.10 -0.67 -9.44
CA ILE A 92 9.25 0.18 -9.84
C ILE A 92 9.03 0.77 -11.24
N SER A 93 8.71 -0.06 -12.23
CA SER A 93 8.45 0.41 -13.59
C SER A 93 7.18 1.25 -13.67
N THR A 94 6.11 0.82 -13.01
CA THR A 94 4.82 1.52 -13.04
C THR A 94 4.91 2.93 -12.46
N PHE A 95 5.53 3.12 -11.31
CA PHE A 95 5.69 4.43 -10.69
C PHE A 95 6.64 5.32 -11.49
N ARG A 96 7.75 4.77 -12.01
CA ARG A 96 8.68 5.50 -12.90
C ARG A 96 7.96 6.02 -14.15
N ASP A 97 7.17 5.19 -14.81
CA ASP A 97 6.46 5.55 -16.05
C ASP A 97 5.39 6.64 -15.78
N ASN A 98 4.87 6.70 -14.55
CA ASN A 98 3.97 7.75 -14.08
C ASN A 98 4.70 8.92 -13.39
N LYS A 99 6.04 8.97 -13.44
CA LYS A 99 6.87 10.05 -12.92
C LYS A 99 6.73 10.30 -11.41
N ILE A 100 6.37 9.30 -10.65
CA ILE A 100 6.31 9.35 -9.18
C ILE A 100 7.53 8.68 -8.59
N ARG A 101 8.15 9.34 -7.61
CA ARG A 101 9.26 8.73 -6.85
C ARG A 101 8.72 7.60 -5.97
N TYR A 102 9.32 6.44 -6.16
CA TYR A 102 8.97 5.22 -5.45
C TYR A 102 10.23 4.54 -4.91
N ILE A 103 10.21 4.22 -3.62
CA ILE A 103 11.31 3.57 -2.92
C ILE A 103 10.86 2.17 -2.49
N PRO A 104 11.30 1.11 -3.15
CA PRO A 104 11.17 -0.25 -2.67
C PRO A 104 12.22 -0.51 -1.59
N TRP A 105 11.80 -0.96 -0.42
CA TRP A 105 12.71 -1.29 0.66
C TRP A 105 12.38 -2.65 1.28
N VAL A 106 13.41 -3.46 1.47
CA VAL A 106 13.32 -4.75 2.15
C VAL A 106 14.28 -4.72 3.32
N GLU A 107 13.79 -5.04 4.50
CA GLU A 107 14.60 -5.18 5.69
C GLU A 107 15.66 -6.26 5.49
N THR A 108 16.92 -5.92 5.75
CA THR A 108 18.07 -6.82 5.68
C THR A 108 18.93 -6.61 6.92
N PRO A 109 19.82 -7.51 7.28
CA PRO A 109 20.77 -7.31 8.39
C PRO A 109 21.62 -6.04 8.26
N LEU A 110 21.76 -5.50 7.03
CA LEU A 110 22.52 -4.29 6.73
C LEU A 110 21.65 -3.01 6.79
N SER A 111 20.34 -3.13 6.88
CA SER A 111 19.42 -1.98 6.86
C SER A 111 19.41 -1.17 8.16
N GLY A 112 19.98 -1.71 9.22
CA GLY A 112 19.91 -1.13 10.56
C GLY A 112 18.55 -1.36 11.24
N PRO A 113 18.41 -1.01 12.52
CA PRO A 113 17.23 -1.30 13.33
C PRO A 113 16.06 -0.33 13.10
N ILE A 114 16.25 0.72 12.30
CA ILE A 114 15.27 1.77 12.09
C ILE A 114 14.70 1.63 10.68
N GLY A 115 13.39 1.40 10.57
CA GLY A 115 12.69 1.32 9.28
C GLY A 115 12.74 2.62 8.48
N LEU A 116 12.51 2.52 7.18
CA LEU A 116 12.59 3.64 6.25
C LEU A 116 11.59 4.76 6.59
N LEU A 117 10.35 4.39 6.95
CA LEU A 117 9.33 5.36 7.34
C LEU A 117 9.84 6.33 8.41
N LYS A 118 10.42 5.80 9.49
CA LYS A 118 10.86 6.63 10.63
C LYS A 118 11.96 7.61 10.26
N GLN A 119 12.79 7.26 9.29
CA GLN A 119 13.90 8.12 8.85
C GLN A 119 13.42 9.23 7.92
N ILE A 120 12.43 8.96 7.07
CA ILE A 120 11.90 9.92 6.10
C ILE A 120 10.81 10.82 6.70
N ALA A 121 10.08 10.34 7.70
CA ALA A 121 8.89 11.00 8.25
C ALA A 121 9.13 12.45 8.74
N ASN A 122 10.34 12.78 9.19
CA ASN A 122 10.66 14.12 9.70
C ASN A 122 10.54 15.21 8.63
N ARG A 123 10.77 14.87 7.38
CA ARG A 123 10.68 15.79 6.24
C ARG A 123 9.33 15.73 5.51
N ALA A 124 8.48 14.79 5.87
CA ALA A 124 7.14 14.71 5.30
C ALA A 124 6.23 15.80 5.85
N LYS A 125 5.40 16.39 4.99
CA LYS A 125 4.36 17.34 5.37
C LYS A 125 3.16 16.64 6.02
N ILE A 126 2.68 15.60 5.38
CA ILE A 126 1.61 14.71 5.83
C ILE A 126 1.98 13.29 5.43
N ILE A 127 1.55 12.31 6.21
CA ILE A 127 1.74 10.89 5.91
C ILE A 127 0.38 10.24 5.62
N VAL A 128 0.30 9.48 4.54
CA VAL A 128 -0.85 8.65 4.18
C VAL A 128 -0.42 7.19 4.20
N SER A 129 -1.25 6.30 4.73
CA SER A 129 -1.03 4.85 4.68
C SER A 129 -2.31 4.10 4.37
N ASP A 130 -2.21 2.78 4.23
CA ASP A 130 -3.35 1.91 3.96
C ASP A 130 -4.08 1.55 5.26
N ASP A 131 -5.40 1.75 5.31
CA ASP A 131 -6.23 1.18 6.37
C ASP A 131 -6.66 -0.24 6.00
N PHE A 132 -6.26 -1.22 6.78
CA PHE A 132 -6.53 -2.62 6.50
C PHE A 132 -7.05 -3.33 7.75
N PRO A 133 -8.15 -4.10 7.67
CA PRO A 133 -8.87 -4.59 8.86
C PRO A 133 -8.18 -5.74 9.59
N THR A 134 -7.03 -6.22 9.10
CA THR A 134 -6.33 -7.33 9.72
C THR A 134 -5.29 -6.88 10.73
N TYR A 135 -4.89 -7.82 11.56
CA TYR A 135 -4.04 -7.69 12.72
C TYR A 135 -2.73 -6.90 12.49
N TYR A 136 -1.90 -7.32 11.52
CA TYR A 136 -0.55 -6.75 11.35
C TYR A 136 -0.54 -5.30 10.85
N PRO A 137 -1.25 -4.93 9.77
CA PRO A 137 -1.24 -3.55 9.31
C PRO A 137 -1.81 -2.57 10.34
N GLN A 138 -2.81 -2.95 11.12
CA GLN A 138 -3.34 -2.10 12.19
C GLN A 138 -2.32 -1.83 13.29
N LEU A 139 -1.56 -2.85 13.69
CA LEU A 139 -0.48 -2.69 14.67
C LEU A 139 0.63 -1.77 14.13
N ALA A 140 1.00 -1.94 12.86
CA ALA A 140 2.00 -1.10 12.21
C ALA A 140 1.56 0.37 12.13
N ILE A 141 0.30 0.64 11.74
CA ILE A 141 -0.27 1.99 11.70
C ILE A 141 -0.30 2.61 13.09
N ARG A 142 -0.74 1.87 14.10
CA ARG A 142 -0.78 2.35 15.48
C ARG A 142 0.61 2.74 15.98
N ALA A 143 1.59 1.85 15.83
CA ALA A 143 2.97 2.13 16.22
C ALA A 143 3.57 3.33 15.46
N ALA A 144 3.29 3.44 14.16
CA ALA A 144 3.72 4.58 13.35
C ALA A 144 3.06 5.88 13.84
N SER A 145 1.76 5.89 14.10
CA SER A 145 1.02 7.08 14.55
C SER A 145 1.55 7.69 15.84
N GLU A 146 2.07 6.86 16.73
CA GLU A 146 2.69 7.30 17.98
C GLU A 146 4.06 7.96 17.76
N THR A 147 4.82 7.51 16.75
CA THR A 147 6.22 7.87 16.54
C THR A 147 6.47 8.92 15.47
N VAL A 148 5.66 8.97 14.41
CA VAL A 148 5.84 9.97 13.34
C VAL A 148 5.59 11.39 13.85
N PRO A 149 6.31 12.42 13.37
CA PRO A 149 6.23 13.77 13.92
C PRO A 149 5.07 14.60 13.37
N THR A 150 4.40 14.16 12.32
CA THR A 150 3.37 14.92 11.60
C THR A 150 2.03 14.19 11.54
N GLN A 151 1.02 14.88 11.01
CA GLN A 151 -0.32 14.34 10.79
C GLN A 151 -0.29 13.11 9.89
N MET A 152 -1.05 12.08 10.27
CA MET A 152 -1.11 10.82 9.55
C MET A 152 -2.56 10.39 9.31
N PHE A 153 -2.82 9.97 8.07
CA PHE A 153 -4.09 9.38 7.64
C PHE A 153 -3.93 7.92 7.26
N ALA A 154 -4.95 7.13 7.52
CA ALA A 154 -5.12 5.78 6.99
C ALA A 154 -6.32 5.75 6.06
N VAL A 155 -6.16 5.12 4.88
CA VAL A 155 -7.17 5.13 3.82
C VAL A 155 -7.55 3.71 3.43
N ASP A 156 -8.84 3.43 3.45
CA ASP A 156 -9.41 2.13 3.10
C ASP A 156 -9.43 1.91 1.58
N SER A 157 -8.59 1.02 1.10
CA SER A 157 -8.56 0.54 -0.29
C SER A 157 -9.03 -0.93 -0.44
N ASN A 158 -9.65 -1.52 0.57
CA ASN A 158 -9.85 -2.98 0.61
C ASN A 158 -11.08 -3.44 -0.14
N GLY A 159 -12.22 -3.00 0.28
CA GLY A 159 -13.48 -3.53 -0.20
C GLY A 159 -14.17 -2.65 -1.21
N VAL A 160 -15.20 -3.21 -1.81
CA VAL A 160 -16.15 -2.47 -2.64
C VAL A 160 -16.89 -1.45 -1.79
N ILE A 161 -17.25 -1.83 -0.56
CA ILE A 161 -17.94 -0.99 0.42
C ILE A 161 -16.93 -0.42 1.40
N PRO A 162 -16.95 0.88 1.72
CA PRO A 162 -16.11 1.46 2.74
C PRO A 162 -16.31 0.78 4.10
N MET A 163 -15.22 0.47 4.80
CA MET A 163 -15.29 -0.12 6.14
C MET A 163 -16.03 0.75 7.14
N SER A 164 -15.94 2.06 7.00
CA SER A 164 -16.60 3.06 7.87
C SER A 164 -18.12 3.02 7.82
N TRP A 165 -18.72 2.43 6.78
CA TRP A 165 -20.18 2.32 6.67
C TRP A 165 -20.77 1.29 7.62
N THR A 166 -19.96 0.41 8.21
CA THR A 166 -20.39 -0.57 9.18
C THR A 166 -20.08 -0.08 10.59
N GLU A 167 -21.09 0.35 11.32
CA GLU A 167 -20.94 0.87 12.70
C GLU A 167 -20.71 -0.24 13.73
N SER A 168 -21.17 -1.46 13.43
CA SER A 168 -21.08 -2.60 14.33
C SER A 168 -20.97 -3.92 13.57
N ALA A 169 -20.47 -4.95 14.25
CA ALA A 169 -20.43 -6.31 13.71
C ALA A 169 -21.84 -6.88 13.53
N HIS A 170 -22.07 -7.51 12.37
CA HIS A 170 -23.32 -8.21 12.10
C HIS A 170 -23.30 -9.59 12.78
N SER A 171 -24.31 -9.91 13.55
CA SER A 171 -24.42 -11.19 14.28
C SER A 171 -24.58 -12.41 13.36
N THR A 172 -25.06 -12.23 12.14
CA THR A 172 -25.27 -13.31 11.17
C THR A 172 -24.84 -12.92 9.75
N ALA A 173 -24.41 -13.92 8.98
CA ALA A 173 -24.09 -13.74 7.56
C ALA A 173 -25.33 -13.27 6.75
N HIS A 174 -26.54 -13.67 7.13
CA HIS A 174 -27.78 -13.21 6.49
C HIS A 174 -28.02 -11.72 6.72
N GLY A 175 -27.83 -11.24 7.95
CA GLY A 175 -27.96 -9.82 8.30
C GLY A 175 -26.92 -8.96 7.53
N PHE A 176 -25.68 -9.44 7.48
CA PHE A 176 -24.61 -8.77 6.71
C PHE A 176 -24.92 -8.73 5.21
N ARG A 177 -25.41 -9.84 4.61
CA ARG A 177 -25.80 -9.87 3.19
C ARG A 177 -26.90 -8.85 2.89
N ARG A 178 -27.95 -8.77 3.73
CA ARG A 178 -29.03 -7.79 3.55
C ARG A 178 -28.47 -6.37 3.62
N TRP A 179 -27.59 -6.10 4.57
CA TRP A 179 -26.94 -4.79 4.70
C TRP A 179 -26.12 -4.44 3.47
N ILE A 180 -25.32 -5.39 2.93
CA ILE A 180 -24.58 -5.20 1.67
C ILE A 180 -25.53 -4.83 0.53
N HIS A 181 -26.60 -5.58 0.33
CA HIS A 181 -27.55 -5.33 -0.78
C HIS A 181 -28.16 -3.93 -0.69
N ASN A 182 -28.46 -3.45 0.50
CA ASN A 182 -29.05 -2.11 0.70
C ASN A 182 -28.06 -0.97 0.44
N ASN A 183 -26.76 -1.22 0.58
CA ASN A 183 -25.73 -0.20 0.43
C ASN A 183 -24.95 -0.30 -0.88
N PHE A 184 -25.04 -1.40 -1.59
CA PHE A 184 -24.21 -1.68 -2.77
C PHE A 184 -24.37 -0.64 -3.89
N THR A 185 -25.57 -0.13 -4.10
CA THR A 185 -25.85 0.86 -5.17
C THR A 185 -25.13 2.20 -4.98
N ARG A 186 -24.73 2.53 -3.73
CA ARG A 186 -23.98 3.76 -3.39
C ARG A 186 -22.48 3.55 -3.51
N CYS A 187 -21.98 2.32 -3.57
CA CYS A 187 -20.55 2.03 -3.55
C CYS A 187 -19.74 2.67 -4.69
N PRO A 188 -20.26 2.73 -5.95
CA PRO A 188 -19.51 3.32 -7.06
C PRO A 188 -19.07 4.77 -6.81
N GLU A 189 -19.82 5.52 -6.00
CA GLU A 189 -19.49 6.90 -5.64
C GLU A 189 -18.23 7.02 -4.79
N THR A 190 -17.82 5.94 -4.12
CA THR A 190 -16.65 5.88 -3.23
C THR A 190 -15.47 5.11 -3.84
N TRP A 191 -15.54 4.72 -5.10
CA TRP A 191 -14.46 3.94 -5.71
C TRP A 191 -13.29 4.83 -6.11
N PRO A 192 -12.05 4.35 -5.86
CA PRO A 192 -10.88 5.07 -6.31
C PRO A 192 -10.77 5.07 -7.84
N ARG A 193 -10.14 6.11 -8.37
CA ARG A 193 -9.83 6.20 -9.79
C ARG A 193 -8.94 5.04 -10.24
N ARG A 194 -9.13 4.63 -11.51
CA ARG A 194 -8.27 3.61 -12.12
C ARG A 194 -6.80 4.03 -12.10
N GLU A 195 -6.55 5.28 -12.39
CA GLU A 195 -5.22 5.89 -12.45
C GLU A 195 -5.18 7.08 -11.48
N PRO A 196 -4.79 6.83 -10.23
CA PRO A 196 -4.90 7.83 -9.15
C PRO A 196 -4.14 9.13 -9.40
N VAL A 197 -3.02 9.06 -10.09
CA VAL A 197 -2.10 10.19 -10.33
C VAL A 197 -1.94 10.54 -11.81
N ALA A 198 -2.85 10.06 -12.68
CA ALA A 198 -2.76 10.29 -14.12
C ALA A 198 -2.72 11.79 -14.48
N ASN A 199 -1.78 12.14 -15.36
CA ASN A 199 -1.62 13.48 -15.95
C ASN A 199 -1.26 14.60 -14.93
N ASN A 200 -0.82 14.28 -13.71
CA ASN A 200 -0.40 15.28 -12.75
C ASN A 200 1.14 15.38 -12.69
N THR A 201 1.70 16.32 -13.44
CA THR A 201 3.15 16.59 -13.45
C THR A 201 3.64 17.29 -12.20
N ASP A 202 2.76 17.92 -11.44
CA ASP A 202 3.09 18.70 -10.25
C ASP A 202 3.44 17.83 -9.04
N LEU A 203 3.20 16.51 -9.16
CA LEU A 203 3.56 15.52 -8.13
C LEU A 203 5.00 15.02 -8.23
N MET A 204 5.74 15.43 -9.27
CA MET A 204 7.13 15.01 -9.45
C MET A 204 8.04 15.59 -8.39
N MET A 205 8.82 14.73 -7.75
CA MET A 205 9.93 15.12 -6.90
C MET A 205 11.19 15.31 -7.76
N ASP A 206 11.84 16.47 -7.66
CA ASP A 206 13.09 16.71 -8.36
C ASP A 206 14.25 15.87 -7.79
N GLU A 207 15.30 15.72 -8.59
CA GLU A 207 16.46 14.87 -8.21
C GLU A 207 17.23 15.44 -7.03
N LYS A 208 17.32 16.76 -6.90
CA LYS A 208 18.06 17.42 -5.80
C LYS A 208 17.39 17.15 -4.46
N LEU A 209 16.05 17.31 -4.39
CA LEU A 209 15.30 17.01 -3.18
C LEU A 209 15.38 15.52 -2.85
N PHE A 210 15.21 14.65 -3.84
CA PHE A 210 15.29 13.21 -3.63
C PHE A 210 16.67 12.78 -3.10
N SER A 211 17.76 13.25 -3.72
CA SER A 211 19.12 12.95 -3.28
C SER A 211 19.38 13.44 -1.85
N SER A 212 18.92 14.65 -1.51
CA SER A 212 19.03 15.20 -0.16
C SER A 212 18.31 14.31 0.89
N ILE A 213 17.12 13.81 0.56
CA ILE A 213 16.38 12.88 1.44
C ILE A 213 17.19 11.60 1.65
N MET A 214 17.73 11.05 0.56
CA MET A 214 18.46 9.78 0.61
C MET A 214 19.80 9.88 1.32
N GLU A 215 20.48 11.03 1.23
CA GLU A 215 21.74 11.30 1.96
C GLU A 215 21.52 11.37 3.47
N GLU A 216 20.43 11.96 3.92
CA GLU A 216 20.08 12.02 5.35
C GLU A 216 19.65 10.66 5.91
N CYS A 217 19.07 9.82 5.06
CA CYS A 217 18.68 8.47 5.45
C CYS A 217 19.92 7.59 5.61
N SER A 218 20.17 7.08 6.81
CA SER A 218 21.20 6.06 7.03
C SER A 218 20.81 4.68 6.47
N VAL A 219 19.65 4.58 5.84
CA VAL A 219 19.11 3.35 5.26
C VAL A 219 19.79 3.04 3.95
N LYS A 220 20.33 1.83 3.86
CA LYS A 220 20.81 1.30 2.58
C LYS A 220 19.65 0.66 1.84
N LEU A 221 19.34 1.22 0.66
CA LEU A 221 18.38 0.58 -0.24
C LEU A 221 18.99 -0.69 -0.82
N PRO A 222 18.19 -1.76 -0.97
CA PRO A 222 18.64 -2.94 -1.67
C PRO A 222 18.90 -2.59 -3.16
N PRO A 223 20.00 -3.08 -3.76
CA PRO A 223 20.24 -2.90 -5.18
C PRO A 223 19.09 -3.49 -6.01
N PHE A 224 18.70 -2.82 -7.10
CA PHE A 224 17.66 -3.33 -8.00
C PHE A 224 17.95 -4.74 -8.50
N GLU A 225 19.20 -5.04 -8.82
CA GLU A 225 19.66 -6.36 -9.24
C GLU A 225 19.36 -7.44 -8.18
N TRP A 226 19.51 -7.12 -6.91
CA TRP A 226 19.19 -8.05 -5.82
C TRP A 226 17.68 -8.29 -5.73
N LEU A 227 16.85 -7.23 -5.81
CA LEU A 227 15.39 -7.36 -5.83
C LEU A 227 14.94 -8.20 -7.03
N TRP A 228 15.53 -7.96 -8.20
CA TRP A 228 15.23 -8.72 -9.39
C TRP A 228 15.51 -10.20 -9.19
N ARG A 229 16.68 -10.56 -8.70
CA ARG A 229 17.04 -11.97 -8.40
C ARG A 229 16.10 -12.62 -7.39
N CYS A 230 15.70 -11.91 -6.33
CA CYS A 230 14.71 -12.42 -5.37
C CYS A 230 13.35 -12.71 -6.05
N SER A 231 12.99 -11.94 -7.07
CA SER A 231 11.72 -12.09 -7.79
C SER A 231 11.69 -13.29 -8.75
N GLU A 232 12.84 -13.78 -9.22
CA GLU A 232 12.92 -14.90 -10.16
C GLU A 232 12.47 -16.23 -9.53
N GLY A 233 12.56 -16.35 -8.21
CA GLY A 233 12.27 -17.61 -7.52
C GLY A 233 13.30 -18.72 -7.81
N GLY A 234 12.97 -19.98 -7.50
CA GLY A 234 13.85 -21.10 -7.72
C GLY A 234 15.20 -20.99 -6.99
N SER A 235 16.27 -21.55 -7.57
CA SER A 235 17.61 -21.54 -6.98
C SER A 235 18.24 -20.14 -6.92
N VAL A 236 17.93 -19.29 -7.91
CA VAL A 236 18.44 -17.92 -7.97
C VAL A 236 17.81 -17.07 -6.86
N GLY A 237 16.49 -17.10 -6.75
CA GLY A 237 15.76 -16.39 -5.69
C GLY A 237 16.15 -16.87 -4.29
N LYS A 238 16.26 -18.18 -4.09
CA LYS A 238 16.70 -18.75 -2.82
C LYS A 238 18.11 -18.26 -2.43
N LYS A 239 19.05 -18.22 -3.36
CA LYS A 239 20.40 -17.69 -3.13
C LYS A 239 20.39 -16.21 -2.79
N ALA A 240 19.53 -15.41 -3.45
CA ALA A 240 19.43 -13.99 -3.15
C ALA A 240 18.80 -13.73 -1.77
N LEU A 241 17.72 -14.46 -1.43
CA LEU A 241 17.03 -14.37 -0.15
C LEU A 241 17.84 -14.86 1.04
N SER A 242 18.84 -15.75 0.83
CA SER A 242 19.71 -16.22 1.91
C SER A 242 20.53 -15.12 2.60
N ALA A 243 20.51 -13.89 2.04
CA ALA A 243 21.12 -12.71 2.66
C ALA A 243 20.26 -12.09 3.79
N ILE A 244 19.03 -12.53 3.96
CA ILE A 244 18.10 -12.02 4.98
C ILE A 244 17.70 -13.15 5.95
N ASP A 245 17.35 -12.75 7.18
CA ASP A 245 16.97 -13.67 8.24
C ASP A 245 15.46 -13.94 8.19
N ILE A 246 15.06 -14.94 7.43
CA ILE A 246 13.67 -15.41 7.28
C ILE A 246 13.62 -16.94 7.22
N ASP A 247 12.44 -17.54 7.34
CA ASP A 247 12.25 -18.98 7.18
C ASP A 247 12.44 -19.41 5.72
N HIS A 248 13.55 -20.09 5.44
CA HIS A 248 13.92 -20.60 4.12
C HIS A 248 13.34 -22.00 3.81
N ASP A 249 12.62 -22.63 4.72
CA ASP A 249 12.01 -23.95 4.49
C ASP A 249 10.67 -23.83 3.78
N VAL A 250 9.99 -22.70 3.91
CA VAL A 250 8.70 -22.42 3.27
C VAL A 250 8.92 -21.84 1.86
N GLN A 251 9.07 -22.73 0.88
CA GLN A 251 9.43 -22.37 -0.50
C GLN A 251 8.32 -21.61 -1.26
N PRO A 252 8.68 -20.75 -2.23
CA PRO A 252 7.72 -20.09 -3.13
C PRO A 252 6.83 -21.08 -3.88
N VAL A 253 5.57 -20.71 -4.12
CA VAL A 253 4.62 -21.53 -4.89
C VAL A 253 4.81 -21.27 -6.38
N ARG A 254 5.16 -22.28 -7.15
CA ARG A 254 5.44 -22.18 -8.60
C ARG A 254 4.29 -21.59 -9.42
N MET A 255 3.03 -21.87 -9.03
CA MET A 255 1.83 -21.41 -9.73
C MET A 255 1.28 -20.07 -9.22
N ALA A 256 1.92 -19.47 -8.20
CA ALA A 256 1.50 -18.23 -7.58
C ALA A 256 2.61 -17.17 -7.69
N THR A 257 2.67 -16.51 -8.84
CA THR A 257 3.57 -15.37 -9.05
C THR A 257 2.86 -14.09 -8.61
N GLY A 258 3.56 -13.26 -7.84
CA GLY A 258 3.07 -11.94 -7.42
C GLY A 258 3.02 -10.95 -8.60
N GLY A 259 2.48 -9.76 -8.32
CA GLY A 259 2.43 -8.67 -9.27
C GLY A 259 1.11 -8.53 -10.03
N ARG A 260 0.92 -7.34 -10.57
CA ARG A 260 -0.31 -6.90 -11.24
C ARG A 260 -0.56 -7.63 -12.56
N THR A 261 0.48 -7.88 -13.35
CA THR A 261 0.37 -8.53 -14.65
C THR A 261 -0.22 -9.93 -14.52
N THR A 262 0.31 -10.71 -13.57
CA THR A 262 -0.22 -12.05 -13.28
C THR A 262 -1.64 -12.00 -12.73
N ALA A 263 -1.92 -11.06 -11.81
CA ALA A 263 -3.26 -10.88 -11.24
C ALA A 263 -4.30 -10.55 -12.33
N LYS A 264 -3.99 -9.64 -13.26
CA LYS A 264 -4.87 -9.28 -14.37
C LYS A 264 -5.13 -10.46 -15.31
N ARG A 265 -4.10 -11.23 -15.65
CA ARG A 265 -4.24 -12.42 -16.50
C ARG A 265 -5.16 -13.44 -15.84
N LYS A 266 -4.99 -13.72 -14.53
CA LYS A 266 -5.84 -14.65 -13.78
C LYS A 266 -7.28 -14.14 -13.69
N LEU A 267 -7.48 -12.85 -13.43
CA LEU A 267 -8.83 -12.26 -13.41
C LEU A 267 -9.50 -12.35 -14.78
N SER A 268 -8.80 -12.02 -15.86
CA SER A 268 -9.35 -12.14 -17.22
C SER A 268 -9.75 -13.58 -17.54
N ALA A 269 -8.89 -14.55 -17.22
CA ALA A 269 -9.21 -15.97 -17.42
C ALA A 269 -10.44 -16.42 -16.60
N PHE A 270 -10.54 -15.97 -15.36
CA PHE A 270 -11.70 -16.25 -14.51
C PHE A 270 -13.00 -15.64 -15.08
N LEU A 271 -12.96 -14.38 -15.48
CA LEU A 271 -14.14 -13.70 -16.06
C LEU A 271 -14.60 -14.35 -17.36
N THR A 272 -13.67 -14.85 -18.18
CA THR A 272 -14.00 -15.47 -19.48
C THR A 272 -14.47 -16.92 -19.33
N ASN A 273 -13.87 -17.69 -18.43
CA ASN A 273 -14.04 -19.15 -18.43
C ASN A 273 -14.82 -19.70 -17.23
N SER A 274 -14.93 -18.94 -16.13
CA SER A 274 -15.40 -19.49 -14.85
C SER A 274 -16.51 -18.68 -14.18
N LEU A 275 -16.68 -17.40 -14.54
CA LEU A 275 -17.64 -16.53 -13.84
C LEU A 275 -19.09 -17.07 -13.93
N ASP A 276 -19.53 -17.51 -15.11
CA ASP A 276 -20.91 -17.98 -15.32
C ASP A 276 -21.25 -19.21 -14.48
N ARG A 277 -20.25 -20.03 -14.19
CA ARG A 277 -20.37 -21.24 -13.36
C ARG A 277 -19.96 -21.05 -11.92
N TYR A 278 -19.49 -19.89 -11.53
CA TYR A 278 -18.93 -19.62 -10.21
C TYR A 278 -19.90 -19.99 -9.06
N HIS A 279 -21.20 -19.79 -9.25
CA HIS A 279 -22.20 -20.09 -8.25
C HIS A 279 -22.37 -21.62 -8.01
N LEU A 280 -22.04 -22.45 -8.99
CA LEU A 280 -22.05 -23.92 -8.91
C LEU A 280 -20.72 -24.46 -8.39
N ASP A 281 -19.61 -23.93 -8.92
CA ASP A 281 -18.28 -24.52 -8.77
C ASP A 281 -17.52 -24.02 -7.54
N ARG A 282 -17.89 -22.85 -6.96
CA ARG A 282 -17.14 -22.19 -5.88
C ARG A 282 -16.91 -23.01 -4.60
N ASN A 283 -17.73 -24.03 -4.37
CA ASN A 283 -17.62 -24.92 -3.20
C ASN A 283 -17.16 -26.34 -3.59
N SER A 284 -16.83 -26.58 -4.86
CA SER A 284 -16.30 -27.86 -5.32
C SER A 284 -14.86 -28.03 -4.86
N VAL A 285 -14.55 -29.20 -4.32
CA VAL A 285 -13.18 -29.55 -3.85
C VAL A 285 -12.23 -29.82 -5.01
N GLU A 286 -12.76 -30.04 -6.21
CA GLU A 286 -12.00 -30.44 -7.42
C GLU A 286 -11.59 -29.25 -8.30
N ASN A 287 -11.87 -28.00 -7.89
CA ASN A 287 -11.54 -26.79 -8.64
C ASN A 287 -10.42 -25.98 -8.00
#